data_aead154234c10573f9b9fec23036f6cf
#
_entry.id   aead154234c10573f9b9fec23036f6cf
#
_cell.length_a   1.000
_cell.length_b   1.000
_cell.length_c   1.000
_cell.angle_alpha   90.00
_cell.angle_beta   90.00
_cell.angle_gamma   90.00
#
_symmetry.space_group_name_H-M   'P 1'
#
loop_
_entity.id
_entity.type
_entity.pdbx_description
1 polymer ?
#
loop_
_entity_poly.entity_id
_entity_poly.type
_entity_poly.pdbx_seq_one_letter_code
_entity_poly.pdbx_strand_id
1 'polypeptide(L)'
;DKRVLYLSARLFEVQYTSSVRQNRINDFMHFYQSIDMLIVDDIQEMVGKQATQYTFFHIFNHLRQNGRHIILTSDRPPTALQGMEDRMITRFQSGLLAELEKPEERLRRDILESKIKHDGLRIPEKVIDYISQNVSDSVRELEGVVQSLLAYSVVFNRDVDLQFAMRIMN
;
A
#
# COMPACT_ATOMS: atom_id res chain seq x y z
N ASP A 1 23.87 -12.03 2.84
CA ASP A 1 22.45 -11.91 2.59
C ASP A 1 21.87 -10.81 3.48
N LYS A 2 21.06 -9.89 2.93
CA LYS A 2 20.38 -8.83 3.68
C LYS A 2 19.00 -9.31 4.12
N ARG A 3 18.64 -9.00 5.37
CA ARG A 3 17.32 -9.29 5.92
C ARG A 3 16.38 -8.14 5.61
N VAL A 4 15.40 -8.39 4.74
CA VAL A 4 14.35 -7.45 4.35
C VAL A 4 13.02 -7.91 4.96
N LEU A 5 12.34 -7.00 5.65
CA LEU A 5 11.01 -7.23 6.21
C LEU A 5 10.02 -6.22 5.64
N TYR A 6 8.94 -6.71 5.07
CA TYR A 6 7.76 -5.94 4.66
C TYR A 6 6.56 -6.34 5.51
N LEU A 7 5.87 -5.35 6.07
CA LEU A 7 4.63 -5.56 6.82
C LEU A 7 3.80 -4.28 6.84
N SER A 8 2.50 -4.41 7.14
CA SER A 8 1.65 -3.25 7.43
C SER A 8 1.86 -2.74 8.86
N ALA A 9 1.59 -1.46 9.10
CA ALA A 9 1.61 -0.88 10.45
C ALA A 9 0.64 -1.59 11.40
N ARG A 10 -0.50 -2.09 10.87
CA ARG A 10 -1.44 -2.91 11.64
C ARG A 10 -0.84 -4.24 12.09
N LEU A 11 -0.11 -4.93 11.20
CA LEU A 11 0.55 -6.19 11.56
C LEU A 11 1.65 -5.96 12.61
N PHE A 12 2.40 -4.86 12.49
CA PHE A 12 3.36 -4.43 13.51
C PHE A 12 2.70 -4.28 14.88
N GLU A 13 1.57 -3.59 14.96
CA GLU A 13 0.79 -3.43 16.20
C GLU A 13 0.34 -4.77 16.78
N VAL A 14 -0.18 -5.67 15.93
CA VAL A 14 -0.63 -7.00 16.37
C VAL A 14 0.54 -7.81 16.96
N GLN A 15 1.70 -7.80 16.29
CA GLN A 15 2.88 -8.47 16.77
C GLN A 15 3.42 -7.85 18.08
N TYR A 16 3.44 -6.52 18.17
CA TYR A 16 3.82 -5.80 19.38
C TYR A 16 2.91 -6.16 20.55
N THR A 17 1.60 -6.03 20.40
CA THR A 17 0.63 -6.32 21.47
C THR A 17 0.67 -7.79 21.90
N SER A 18 0.87 -8.71 20.95
CA SER A 18 1.07 -10.13 21.24
C SER A 18 2.34 -10.36 22.06
N SER A 19 3.45 -9.72 21.70
CA SER A 19 4.72 -9.84 22.41
C SER A 19 4.64 -9.33 23.86
N VAL A 20 3.89 -8.23 24.07
CA VAL A 20 3.62 -7.70 25.42
C VAL A 20 2.81 -8.69 26.25
N ARG A 21 1.72 -9.24 25.69
CA ARG A 21 0.87 -10.23 26.38
C ARG A 21 1.63 -11.51 26.75
N GLN A 22 2.58 -11.91 25.91
CA GLN A 22 3.41 -13.10 26.13
C GLN A 22 4.68 -12.82 26.94
N ASN A 23 4.88 -11.59 27.42
CA ASN A 23 6.10 -11.14 28.12
C ASN A 23 7.39 -11.36 27.30
N ARG A 24 7.33 -11.18 25.96
CA ARG A 24 8.40 -11.41 24.99
C ARG A 24 8.80 -10.13 24.23
N ILE A 25 8.63 -8.98 24.87
CA ILE A 25 8.94 -7.69 24.22
C ILE A 25 10.43 -7.58 23.83
N ASN A 26 11.33 -8.16 24.60
CA ASN A 26 12.76 -8.14 24.28
C ASN A 26 13.06 -8.93 22.99
N ASP A 27 12.45 -10.09 22.78
CA ASP A 27 12.60 -10.88 21.55
C ASP A 27 12.08 -10.09 20.35
N PHE A 28 10.93 -9.43 20.52
CA PHE A 28 10.34 -8.56 19.51
C PHE A 28 11.30 -7.42 19.13
N MET A 29 11.84 -6.70 20.12
CA MET A 29 12.79 -5.62 19.88
C MET A 29 14.05 -6.12 19.17
N HIS A 30 14.65 -7.21 19.64
CA HIS A 30 15.82 -7.81 19.00
C HIS A 30 15.57 -8.22 17.56
N PHE A 31 14.41 -8.82 17.27
CA PHE A 31 14.04 -9.20 15.92
C PHE A 31 14.03 -7.98 14.99
N TYR A 32 13.28 -6.93 15.34
CA TYR A 32 13.18 -5.74 14.50
C TYR A 32 14.50 -4.98 14.37
N GLN A 33 15.28 -4.89 15.44
CA GLN A 33 16.59 -4.24 15.42
C GLN A 33 17.63 -4.98 14.57
N SER A 34 17.37 -6.25 14.27
CA SER A 34 18.26 -7.07 13.44
C SER A 34 18.00 -6.95 11.94
N ILE A 35 16.96 -6.23 11.52
CA ILE A 35 16.55 -6.07 10.11
C ILE A 35 17.49 -5.10 9.39
N ASP A 36 17.83 -5.38 8.14
CA ASP A 36 18.68 -4.53 7.31
C ASP A 36 17.86 -3.51 6.50
N MET A 37 16.63 -3.89 6.09
CA MET A 37 15.68 -3.03 5.44
C MET A 37 14.28 -3.32 5.97
N LEU A 38 13.66 -2.32 6.60
CA LEU A 38 12.29 -2.39 7.12
C LEU A 38 11.37 -1.57 6.22
N ILE A 39 10.32 -2.21 5.71
CA ILE A 39 9.28 -1.58 4.90
C ILE A 39 7.97 -1.68 5.68
N VAL A 40 7.40 -0.54 6.07
CA VAL A 40 6.13 -0.48 6.80
C VAL A 40 5.09 0.24 5.97
N ASP A 41 4.04 -0.49 5.64
CA ASP A 41 2.93 0.01 4.83
C ASP A 41 1.83 0.59 5.72
N ASP A 42 1.18 1.65 5.23
CA ASP A 42 0.05 2.31 5.89
C ASP A 42 0.36 2.82 7.30
N ILE A 43 1.44 3.62 7.44
CA ILE A 43 1.90 4.13 8.74
C ILE A 43 0.82 4.96 9.47
N GLN A 44 -0.17 5.53 8.78
CA GLN A 44 -1.30 6.24 9.37
C GLN A 44 -2.15 5.36 10.31
N GLU A 45 -2.06 4.05 10.17
CA GLU A 45 -2.74 3.10 11.08
C GLU A 45 -2.18 3.11 12.52
N MET A 46 -1.01 3.70 12.74
CA MET A 46 -0.46 3.92 14.08
C MET A 46 -1.00 5.17 14.78
N VAL A 47 -1.76 6.01 14.07
CA VAL A 47 -2.34 7.23 14.63
C VAL A 47 -3.19 6.90 15.86
N GLY A 48 -3.00 7.68 16.95
CA GLY A 48 -3.70 7.48 18.22
C GLY A 48 -3.22 6.28 19.07
N LYS A 49 -2.28 5.48 18.59
CA LYS A 49 -1.77 4.28 19.30
C LYS A 49 -0.43 4.56 19.97
N GLN A 50 -0.43 5.31 21.04
CA GLN A 50 0.78 5.85 21.69
C GLN A 50 1.84 4.78 22.02
N ALA A 51 1.44 3.64 22.60
CA ALA A 51 2.39 2.58 22.96
C ALA A 51 3.06 1.95 21.73
N THR A 52 2.30 1.77 20.65
CA THR A 52 2.81 1.28 19.36
C THR A 52 3.76 2.28 18.73
N GLN A 53 3.40 3.57 18.71
CA GLN A 53 4.24 4.65 18.22
C GLN A 53 5.55 4.75 19.01
N TYR A 54 5.49 4.67 20.32
CA TYR A 54 6.67 4.69 21.19
C TYR A 54 7.66 3.56 20.85
N THR A 55 7.15 2.33 20.74
CA THR A 55 7.97 1.17 20.41
C THR A 55 8.54 1.26 19.00
N PHE A 56 7.72 1.68 18.04
CA PHE A 56 8.18 1.87 16.67
C PHE A 56 9.25 2.96 16.57
N PHE A 57 9.12 4.05 17.32
CA PHE A 57 10.11 5.12 17.38
C PHE A 57 11.50 4.62 17.83
N HIS A 58 11.55 3.76 18.82
CA HIS A 58 12.81 3.16 19.29
C HIS A 58 13.45 2.26 18.24
N ILE A 59 12.66 1.43 17.56
CA ILE A 59 13.13 0.60 16.45
C ILE A 59 13.63 1.48 15.31
N PHE A 60 12.84 2.47 14.90
CA PHE A 60 13.19 3.41 13.84
C PHE A 60 14.53 4.11 14.10
N ASN A 61 14.72 4.65 15.30
CA ASN A 61 15.98 5.32 15.66
C ASN A 61 17.15 4.33 15.66
N HIS A 62 16.97 3.12 16.21
CA HIS A 62 18.01 2.11 16.21
C HIS A 62 18.47 1.75 14.80
N LEU A 63 17.52 1.45 13.91
CA LEU A 63 17.81 1.11 12.51
C LEU A 63 18.55 2.25 11.82
N ARG A 64 18.07 3.48 12.00
CA ARG A 64 18.66 4.65 11.40
C ARG A 64 20.08 4.94 11.88
N GLN A 65 20.33 4.82 13.18
CA GLN A 65 21.68 5.01 13.79
C GLN A 65 22.67 3.96 13.30
N ASN A 66 22.20 2.77 12.95
CA ASN A 66 23.03 1.68 12.44
C ASN A 66 23.09 1.65 10.89
N GLY A 67 22.69 2.72 10.20
CA GLY A 67 22.77 2.81 8.76
C GLY A 67 21.85 1.84 8.01
N ARG A 68 20.77 1.38 8.66
CA ARG A 68 19.77 0.50 8.05
C ARG A 68 18.74 1.30 7.26
N HIS A 69 18.09 0.65 6.30
CA HIS A 69 17.11 1.28 5.45
C HIS A 69 15.70 1.14 6.01
N ILE A 70 14.93 2.22 5.92
CA ILE A 70 13.52 2.24 6.32
C ILE A 70 12.73 2.87 5.20
N ILE A 71 11.67 2.21 4.76
CA ILE A 71 10.70 2.71 3.79
C ILE A 71 9.33 2.69 4.47
N LEU A 72 8.64 3.82 4.44
CA LEU A 72 7.30 3.98 5.01
C LEU A 72 6.35 4.42 3.91
N THR A 73 5.14 3.91 3.90
CA THR A 73 4.06 4.43 3.08
C THR A 73 2.96 5.05 3.93
N SER A 74 2.23 6.00 3.36
CA SER A 74 1.10 6.65 3.99
C SER A 74 0.11 7.15 2.95
N ASP A 75 -1.17 7.20 3.30
CA ASP A 75 -2.24 7.77 2.48
C ASP A 75 -2.24 9.31 2.48
N ARG A 76 -1.39 9.93 3.31
CA ARG A 76 -1.30 11.38 3.47
C ARG A 76 0.12 11.80 3.90
N PRO A 77 0.51 13.07 3.70
CA PRO A 77 1.83 13.55 4.09
C PRO A 77 2.00 13.53 5.64
N PRO A 78 3.24 13.46 6.14
CA PRO A 78 3.51 13.43 7.59
C PRO A 78 2.84 14.56 8.37
N THR A 79 2.74 15.75 7.79
CA THR A 79 2.09 16.93 8.40
C THR A 79 0.59 16.77 8.63
N ALA A 80 -0.06 15.84 7.91
CA ALA A 80 -1.48 15.56 8.03
C ALA A 80 -1.79 14.35 8.93
N LEU A 81 -0.80 13.74 9.57
CA LEU A 81 -0.95 12.62 10.50
C LEU A 81 -1.32 13.11 11.91
N GLN A 82 -2.51 13.70 12.05
CA GLN A 82 -3.02 14.15 13.37
C GLN A 82 -3.15 12.95 14.31
N GLY A 83 -2.57 13.06 15.53
CA GLY A 83 -2.51 11.95 16.50
C GLY A 83 -1.28 11.05 16.38
N MET A 84 -0.39 11.35 15.42
CA MET A 84 0.99 10.89 15.44
C MET A 84 1.83 11.81 16.33
N GLU A 85 2.74 11.26 17.11
CA GLU A 85 3.63 12.07 17.97
C GLU A 85 4.55 12.98 17.12
N ASP A 86 4.74 14.24 17.54
CA ASP A 86 5.54 15.25 16.81
C ASP A 86 6.96 14.78 16.50
N ARG A 87 7.56 14.03 17.43
CA ARG A 87 8.89 13.45 17.21
C ARG A 87 8.94 12.45 16.05
N MET A 88 7.85 11.72 15.79
CA MET A 88 7.72 10.81 14.65
C MET A 88 7.59 11.62 13.36
N ILE A 89 6.68 12.61 13.36
CA ILE A 89 6.46 13.50 12.22
C ILE A 89 7.79 14.16 11.78
N THR A 90 8.52 14.72 12.73
CA THR A 90 9.83 15.34 12.48
C THR A 90 10.84 14.34 11.87
N ARG A 91 10.83 13.08 12.32
CA ARG A 91 11.70 12.03 11.78
C ARG A 91 11.32 11.66 10.36
N PHE A 92 10.03 11.54 10.07
CA PHE A 92 9.56 11.24 8.73
C PHE A 92 9.90 12.35 7.74
N GLN A 93 9.72 13.62 8.15
CA GLN A 93 10.08 14.78 7.33
C GLN A 93 11.58 14.92 7.08
N SER A 94 12.44 14.37 7.94
CA SER A 94 13.89 14.43 7.77
C SER A 94 14.43 13.42 6.74
N GLY A 95 13.59 12.56 6.20
CA GLY A 95 13.90 11.59 5.15
C GLY A 95 13.59 12.12 3.75
N LEU A 96 13.74 11.24 2.77
CA LEU A 96 13.26 11.51 1.41
C LEU A 96 11.74 11.32 1.39
N LEU A 97 11.01 12.35 1.04
CA LEU A 97 9.57 12.29 0.78
C LEU A 97 9.33 12.23 -0.73
N ALA A 98 8.56 11.23 -1.15
CA ALA A 98 8.09 11.09 -2.51
C ALA A 98 6.57 10.99 -2.51
N GLU A 99 5.91 11.87 -3.25
CA GLU A 99 4.47 11.84 -3.44
C GLU A 99 4.14 11.06 -4.72
N LEU A 100 3.17 10.16 -4.62
CA LEU A 100 2.61 9.44 -5.75
C LEU A 100 1.28 10.11 -6.13
N GLU A 101 1.28 10.81 -7.25
CA GLU A 101 0.08 11.45 -7.78
C GLU A 101 -0.87 10.42 -8.41
N LYS A 102 -2.14 10.79 -8.54
CA LYS A 102 -3.11 9.98 -9.28
C LYS A 102 -2.65 9.88 -10.75
N PRO A 103 -2.75 8.69 -11.37
CA PRO A 103 -2.32 8.51 -12.75
C PRO A 103 -3.20 9.30 -13.72
N GLU A 104 -2.58 9.98 -14.67
CA GLU A 104 -3.26 10.58 -15.81
C GLU A 104 -3.92 9.51 -16.72
N GLU A 105 -4.85 9.91 -17.58
CA GLU A 105 -5.58 9.00 -18.48
C GLU A 105 -4.65 8.07 -19.27
N ARG A 106 -3.58 8.62 -19.86
CA ARG A 106 -2.61 7.85 -20.61
C ARG A 106 -1.93 6.77 -19.75
N LEU A 107 -1.49 7.15 -18.56
CA LEU A 107 -0.86 6.20 -17.63
C LEU A 107 -1.87 5.14 -17.15
N ARG A 108 -3.12 5.52 -16.91
CA ARG A 108 -4.19 4.56 -16.58
C ARG A 108 -4.39 3.54 -17.70
N ARG A 109 -4.38 3.98 -18.96
CA ARG A 109 -4.45 3.09 -20.12
C ARG A 109 -3.27 2.13 -20.16
N ASP A 110 -2.04 2.64 -20.01
CA ASP A 110 -0.82 1.82 -20.04
C ASP A 110 -0.83 0.76 -18.90
N ILE A 111 -1.31 1.14 -17.72
CA ILE A 111 -1.48 0.21 -16.58
C ILE A 111 -2.49 -0.89 -16.92
N LEU A 112 -3.66 -0.52 -17.48
CA LEU A 112 -4.68 -1.48 -17.89
C LEU A 112 -4.16 -2.46 -18.95
N GLU A 113 -3.51 -1.97 -19.99
CA GLU A 113 -2.94 -2.79 -21.07
C GLU A 113 -1.89 -3.77 -20.51
N SER A 114 -1.00 -3.28 -19.64
CA SER A 114 0.01 -4.11 -18.99
C SER A 114 -0.63 -5.22 -18.15
N LYS A 115 -1.67 -4.89 -17.38
CA LYS A 115 -2.39 -5.84 -16.53
C LYS A 115 -3.11 -6.89 -17.37
N ILE A 116 -3.87 -6.45 -18.37
CA ILE A 116 -4.62 -7.32 -19.29
C ILE A 116 -3.65 -8.30 -19.98
N LYS A 117 -2.50 -7.80 -20.44
CA LYS A 117 -1.48 -8.63 -21.07
C LYS A 117 -0.86 -9.63 -20.09
N HIS A 118 -0.52 -9.18 -18.87
CA HIS A 118 0.06 -10.03 -17.83
C HIS A 118 -0.89 -11.17 -17.44
N ASP A 119 -2.18 -10.86 -17.30
CA ASP A 119 -3.20 -11.84 -16.91
C ASP A 119 -3.71 -12.68 -18.10
N GLY A 120 -3.15 -12.49 -19.29
CA GLY A 120 -3.49 -13.24 -20.51
C GLY A 120 -4.92 -13.00 -21.01
N LEU A 121 -5.48 -11.82 -20.70
CA LEU A 121 -6.86 -11.50 -20.98
C LEU A 121 -7.05 -10.91 -22.38
N ARG A 122 -8.27 -11.05 -22.93
CA ARG A 122 -8.68 -10.44 -24.18
C ARG A 122 -9.80 -9.44 -23.92
N ILE A 123 -9.44 -8.16 -23.85
CA ILE A 123 -10.39 -7.05 -23.70
C ILE A 123 -10.24 -6.15 -24.91
N PRO A 124 -11.34 -5.81 -25.63
CA PRO A 124 -11.30 -4.93 -26.79
C PRO A 124 -10.76 -3.53 -26.43
N GLU A 125 -9.99 -2.93 -27.34
CA GLU A 125 -9.36 -1.63 -27.15
C GLU A 125 -10.37 -0.53 -26.75
N LYS A 126 -11.55 -0.53 -27.38
CA LYS A 126 -12.64 0.41 -27.02
C LYS A 126 -13.10 0.29 -25.56
N VAL A 127 -13.00 -0.87 -24.96
CA VAL A 127 -13.33 -1.08 -23.54
C VAL A 127 -12.20 -0.54 -22.67
N ILE A 128 -10.95 -0.75 -23.06
CA ILE A 128 -9.78 -0.19 -22.37
C ILE A 128 -9.84 1.32 -22.35
N ASP A 129 -10.14 1.95 -23.52
CA ASP A 129 -10.33 3.39 -23.62
C ASP A 129 -11.43 3.88 -22.70
N TYR A 130 -12.59 3.21 -22.73
CA TYR A 130 -13.72 3.58 -21.89
C TYR A 130 -13.40 3.51 -20.40
N ILE A 131 -12.74 2.45 -19.95
CA ILE A 131 -12.34 2.30 -18.53
C ILE A 131 -11.34 3.39 -18.15
N SER A 132 -10.30 3.61 -18.96
CA SER A 132 -9.26 4.59 -18.65
C SER A 132 -9.77 6.03 -18.58
N GLN A 133 -10.84 6.35 -19.31
CA GLN A 133 -11.49 7.67 -19.30
C GLN A 133 -12.43 7.86 -18.10
N ASN A 134 -13.14 6.81 -17.70
CA ASN A 134 -14.22 6.92 -16.71
C ASN A 134 -13.83 6.50 -15.31
N VAL A 135 -12.71 5.76 -15.13
CA VAL A 135 -12.20 5.35 -13.82
C VAL A 135 -10.94 6.15 -13.50
N SER A 136 -11.08 7.14 -12.64
CA SER A 136 -10.00 8.10 -12.33
C SER A 136 -9.51 8.08 -10.89
N ASP A 137 -10.20 7.39 -9.99
CA ASP A 137 -9.97 7.53 -8.56
C ASP A 137 -8.73 6.77 -8.07
N SER A 138 -8.53 5.54 -8.54
CA SER A 138 -7.36 4.75 -8.13
C SER A 138 -7.04 3.63 -9.12
N VAL A 139 -5.78 3.16 -9.08
CA VAL A 139 -5.36 1.95 -9.81
C VAL A 139 -6.11 0.71 -9.33
N ARG A 140 -6.42 0.62 -8.03
CA ARG A 140 -7.23 -0.49 -7.47
C ARG A 140 -8.63 -0.54 -8.07
N GLU A 141 -9.24 0.62 -8.33
CA GLU A 141 -10.54 0.68 -8.98
C GLU A 141 -10.48 0.20 -10.42
N LEU A 142 -9.44 0.62 -11.17
CA LEU A 142 -9.18 0.11 -12.51
C LEU A 142 -9.07 -1.42 -12.53
N GLU A 143 -8.28 -1.99 -11.62
CA GLU A 143 -8.14 -3.44 -11.49
C GLU A 143 -9.45 -4.12 -11.10
N GLY A 144 -10.21 -3.52 -10.17
CA GLY A 144 -11.52 -4.02 -9.73
C GLY A 144 -12.54 -4.07 -10.87
N VAL A 145 -12.57 -3.06 -11.72
CA VAL A 145 -13.45 -3.03 -12.90
C VAL A 145 -13.08 -4.16 -13.87
N VAL A 146 -11.79 -4.34 -14.18
CA VAL A 146 -11.33 -5.42 -15.07
C VAL A 146 -11.71 -6.79 -14.51
N GLN A 147 -11.46 -7.03 -13.22
CA GLN A 147 -11.82 -8.29 -12.56
C GLN A 147 -13.33 -8.54 -12.59
N SER A 148 -14.14 -7.50 -12.36
CA SER A 148 -15.60 -7.59 -12.42
C SER A 148 -16.08 -7.94 -13.83
N LEU A 149 -15.54 -7.28 -14.86
CA LEU A 149 -15.88 -7.57 -16.26
C LEU A 149 -15.58 -9.02 -16.63
N LEU A 150 -14.45 -9.53 -16.17
CA LEU A 150 -14.06 -10.92 -16.42
C LEU A 150 -14.96 -11.93 -15.69
N ALA A 151 -15.23 -11.67 -14.41
CA ALA A 151 -16.12 -12.53 -13.63
C ALA A 151 -17.52 -12.62 -14.27
N TYR A 152 -18.07 -11.46 -14.65
CA TYR A 152 -19.37 -11.42 -15.33
C TYR A 152 -19.36 -12.05 -16.73
N SER A 153 -18.26 -11.87 -17.48
CA SER A 153 -18.07 -12.51 -18.79
C SER A 153 -18.17 -14.02 -18.69
N VAL A 154 -17.52 -14.60 -17.66
CA VAL A 154 -17.59 -16.03 -17.37
C VAL A 154 -19.00 -16.47 -16.95
N VAL A 155 -19.63 -15.73 -16.00
CA VAL A 155 -20.96 -16.08 -15.46
C VAL A 155 -22.03 -16.05 -16.54
N PHE A 156 -22.00 -15.05 -17.43
CA PHE A 156 -22.98 -14.88 -18.49
C PHE A 156 -22.59 -15.57 -19.80
N ASN A 157 -21.42 -16.25 -19.84
CA ASN A 157 -20.84 -16.85 -21.05
C ASN A 157 -20.87 -15.89 -22.25
N ARG A 158 -20.40 -14.67 -22.02
CA ARG A 158 -20.44 -13.57 -22.99
C ARG A 158 -19.09 -12.88 -23.06
N ASP A 159 -18.68 -12.55 -24.28
CA ASP A 159 -17.46 -11.73 -24.49
C ASP A 159 -17.62 -10.33 -23.92
N VAL A 160 -16.51 -9.76 -23.45
CA VAL A 160 -16.49 -8.37 -22.97
C VAL A 160 -16.56 -7.44 -24.17
N ASP A 161 -17.65 -6.69 -24.27
CA ASP A 161 -17.86 -5.60 -25.23
C ASP A 161 -18.11 -4.27 -24.53
N LEU A 162 -18.14 -3.17 -25.28
CA LEU A 162 -18.32 -1.83 -24.74
C LEU A 162 -19.68 -1.65 -24.04
N GLN A 163 -20.76 -2.22 -24.58
CA GLN A 163 -22.10 -2.14 -23.96
C GLN A 163 -22.12 -2.88 -22.62
N PHE A 164 -21.45 -4.01 -22.58
CA PHE A 164 -21.31 -4.79 -21.36
C PHE A 164 -20.50 -4.03 -20.30
N ALA A 165 -19.36 -3.41 -20.68
CA ALA A 165 -18.57 -2.59 -19.79
C ALA A 165 -19.38 -1.40 -19.23
N MET A 166 -20.08 -0.66 -20.07
CA MET A 166 -20.93 0.44 -19.65
C MET A 166 -22.01 0.00 -18.64
N ARG A 167 -22.59 -1.19 -18.82
CA ARG A 167 -23.62 -1.71 -17.92
C ARG A 167 -23.08 -2.11 -16.54
N ILE A 168 -21.85 -2.59 -16.49
CA ILE A 168 -21.23 -3.05 -15.23
C ILE A 168 -20.69 -1.88 -14.43
N MET A 169 -20.27 -0.80 -15.08
CA MET A 169 -19.69 0.38 -14.47
C MET A 169 -20.71 1.43 -14.02
N ASN A 170 -21.98 1.32 -14.43
CA ASN A 170 -23.11 2.14 -13.98
C ASN A 170 -23.94 1.41 -12.94
#